data_60261362e2614ca4994bdd0374553006
#
_entry.id   60261362e2614ca4994bdd0374553006
#
_cell.length_a   1.000
_cell.length_b   1.000
_cell.length_c   1.000
_cell.angle_alpha   90.00
_cell.angle_beta   90.00
_cell.angle_gamma   90.00
#
_symmetry.space_group_name_H-M   'P 1'
#
loop_
_entity.id
_entity.type
_entity.pdbx_description
1 polymer ?
#
loop_
_entity_poly.entity_id
_entity_poly.type
_entity_poly.pdbx_seq_one_letter_code
_entity_poly.pdbx_strand_id
1 'polypeptide(L)'
;TGPEATGKRRRRRTLQDVLAAQVEEIKTRYRAIQPLLKRVMQDSPNESQSRLLLDRILQDVLGYSLSEIKTEQKIQGRAADYVLAPGGVDALVIEAKRIGAPLRDKQIFQATSYAAYAGIRWALLTNVVNWQLYRVATEDKVEADLVFALDLQGGLDGDSAYRLMLLSKTGITRCELLDKLWRKKVALSQESLIAAILNEEVLNKIRAVLLRERGYPLTNQEIQDAIEREVLR
;
A
#
# COMPACT_ATOMS: atom_id res chain seq x y z
N THR A 1 13.66 49.06 33.26
CA THR A 1 13.10 48.64 31.96
C THR A 1 13.85 47.38 31.51
N GLY A 2 13.27 46.23 31.77
CA GLY A 2 13.81 44.92 31.32
C GLY A 2 13.21 44.55 29.94
N PRO A 3 13.93 43.76 29.12
CA PRO A 3 13.46 43.38 27.82
C PRO A 3 12.38 42.26 27.92
N GLU A 4 11.24 42.50 27.30
CA GLU A 4 10.19 41.50 27.08
C GLU A 4 10.71 40.36 26.22
N ALA A 5 10.76 39.16 26.78
CA ALA A 5 11.03 37.92 26.05
C ALA A 5 9.79 37.53 25.22
N THR A 6 9.77 37.89 23.96
CA THR A 6 8.78 37.41 22.99
C THR A 6 8.99 35.92 22.73
N GLY A 7 8.36 35.08 23.56
CA GLY A 7 8.29 33.64 23.34
C GLY A 7 7.53 33.30 22.04
N LYS A 8 8.25 33.01 20.97
CA LYS A 8 7.66 32.43 19.75
C LYS A 8 6.93 31.14 20.12
N ARG A 9 5.61 31.18 20.19
CA ARG A 9 4.76 29.98 20.33
C ARG A 9 5.13 29.02 19.19
N ARG A 10 5.74 27.88 19.51
CA ARG A 10 6.01 26.79 18.59
C ARG A 10 4.66 26.32 18.00
N ARG A 11 4.43 26.61 16.71
CA ARG A 11 3.25 26.16 15.98
C ARG A 11 3.16 24.64 16.08
N ARG A 12 2.07 24.10 16.61
CA ARG A 12 1.82 22.66 16.68
C ARG A 12 1.85 22.11 15.26
N ARG A 13 2.74 21.15 14.99
CA ARG A 13 2.82 20.47 13.69
C ARG A 13 1.50 19.76 13.43
N THR A 14 0.95 19.93 12.24
CA THR A 14 -0.22 19.18 11.77
C THR A 14 0.17 17.74 11.43
N LEU A 15 -0.81 16.83 11.33
CA LEU A 15 -0.56 15.46 10.85
C LEU A 15 0.10 15.47 9.46
N GLN A 16 -0.34 16.39 8.58
CA GLN A 16 0.24 16.55 7.24
C GLN A 16 1.71 16.95 7.29
N ASP A 17 2.09 17.88 8.16
CA ASP A 17 3.50 18.28 8.35
C ASP A 17 4.37 17.11 8.82
N VAL A 18 3.81 16.25 9.69
CA VAL A 18 4.51 15.06 10.19
C VAL A 18 4.70 14.03 9.09
N LEU A 19 3.65 13.76 8.31
CA LEU A 19 3.72 12.81 7.19
C LEU A 19 4.67 13.31 6.09
N ALA A 20 4.62 14.59 5.75
CA ALA A 20 5.54 15.18 4.77
C ALA A 20 7.01 15.04 5.22
N ALA A 21 7.31 15.30 6.49
CA ALA A 21 8.64 15.12 7.03
C ALA A 21 9.10 13.64 6.96
N GLN A 22 8.22 12.70 7.22
CA GLN A 22 8.51 11.26 7.13
C GLN A 22 8.77 10.82 5.68
N VAL A 23 8.02 11.34 4.71
CA VAL A 23 8.25 11.09 3.28
C VAL A 23 9.63 11.60 2.85
N GLU A 24 10.03 12.80 3.26
CA GLU A 24 11.36 13.33 2.95
C GLU A 24 12.48 12.55 3.64
N GLU A 25 12.24 12.04 4.84
CA GLU A 25 13.17 11.15 5.53
C GLU A 25 13.36 9.84 4.75
N ILE A 26 12.30 9.20 4.28
CA ILE A 26 12.36 8.00 3.42
C ILE A 26 13.14 8.28 2.14
N LYS A 27 12.88 9.39 1.46
CA LYS A 27 13.64 9.79 0.26
C LYS A 27 15.13 9.92 0.54
N THR A 28 15.47 10.54 1.65
CA THR A 28 16.87 10.76 2.05
C THR A 28 17.58 9.44 2.33
N ARG A 29 16.95 8.57 3.11
CA ARG A 29 17.47 7.23 3.43
C ARG A 29 17.60 6.35 2.18
N TYR A 30 16.59 6.41 1.29
CA TYR A 30 16.63 5.66 0.04
C TYR A 30 17.75 6.14 -0.90
N ARG A 31 17.97 7.45 -1.04
CA ARG A 31 19.08 8.00 -1.82
C ARG A 31 20.45 7.46 -1.35
N ALA A 32 20.60 7.24 -0.05
CA ALA A 32 21.85 6.69 0.51
C ALA A 32 22.08 5.23 0.10
N ILE A 33 21.04 4.41 -0.07
CA ILE A 33 21.17 3.00 -0.46
C ILE A 33 21.12 2.77 -1.98
N GLN A 34 20.59 3.71 -2.73
CA GLN A 34 20.38 3.59 -4.19
C GLN A 34 21.65 3.21 -4.98
N PRO A 35 22.85 3.74 -4.68
CA PRO A 35 24.08 3.31 -5.37
C PRO A 35 24.40 1.83 -5.14
N LEU A 36 24.16 1.32 -3.92
CA LEU A 36 24.34 -0.09 -3.59
C LEU A 36 23.34 -0.95 -4.38
N LEU A 37 22.07 -0.55 -4.40
CA LEU A 37 21.02 -1.23 -5.15
C LEU A 37 21.40 -1.36 -6.64
N LYS A 38 21.82 -0.26 -7.27
CA LYS A 38 22.25 -0.25 -8.68
C LYS A 38 23.43 -1.18 -8.95
N ARG A 39 24.42 -1.21 -8.06
CA ARG A 39 25.59 -2.10 -8.17
C ARG A 39 25.17 -3.56 -8.08
N VAL A 40 24.41 -3.92 -7.04
CA VAL A 40 23.96 -5.31 -6.84
C VAL A 40 23.09 -5.80 -8.00
N MET A 41 22.27 -4.94 -8.59
CA MET A 41 21.47 -5.29 -9.77
C MET A 41 22.34 -5.66 -10.98
N GLN A 42 23.50 -5.01 -11.18
CA GLN A 42 24.40 -5.29 -12.29
C GLN A 42 25.08 -6.67 -12.15
N ASP A 43 25.29 -7.13 -10.92
CA ASP A 43 26.00 -8.37 -10.60
C ASP A 43 25.10 -9.62 -10.70
N SER A 44 23.85 -9.50 -11.14
CA SER A 44 22.87 -10.61 -11.23
C SER A 44 22.80 -11.45 -9.94
N PRO A 45 22.45 -10.86 -8.80
CA PRO A 45 22.59 -11.48 -7.49
C PRO A 45 21.73 -12.73 -7.34
N ASN A 46 22.21 -13.69 -6.57
CA ASN A 46 21.42 -14.83 -6.14
C ASN A 46 20.39 -14.42 -5.06
N GLU A 47 19.59 -15.38 -4.59
CA GLU A 47 18.52 -15.10 -3.62
C GLU A 47 19.09 -14.61 -2.27
N SER A 48 20.15 -15.22 -1.77
CA SER A 48 20.79 -14.83 -0.50
C SER A 48 21.34 -13.39 -0.56
N GLN A 49 22.00 -13.02 -1.65
CA GLN A 49 22.49 -11.65 -1.84
C GLN A 49 21.35 -10.64 -1.94
N SER A 50 20.24 -11.03 -2.59
CA SER A 50 19.03 -10.20 -2.68
C SER A 50 18.39 -10.00 -1.31
N ARG A 51 18.35 -11.04 -0.47
CA ARG A 51 17.85 -10.94 0.92
C ARG A 51 18.71 -10.02 1.78
N LEU A 52 20.05 -10.09 1.67
CA LEU A 52 20.93 -9.16 2.39
C LEU A 52 20.67 -7.70 2.03
N LEU A 53 20.35 -7.41 0.76
CA LEU A 53 19.98 -6.06 0.36
C LEU A 53 18.60 -5.67 0.87
N LEU A 54 17.64 -6.60 0.87
CA LEU A 54 16.33 -6.38 1.47
C LEU A 54 16.44 -6.06 2.96
N ASP A 55 17.26 -6.81 3.71
CA ASP A 55 17.53 -6.55 5.13
C ASP A 55 18.05 -5.12 5.37
N ARG A 56 18.97 -4.66 4.49
CA ARG A 56 19.45 -3.27 4.53
C ARG A 56 18.32 -2.27 4.28
N ILE A 57 17.44 -2.53 3.32
CA ILE A 57 16.29 -1.63 3.06
C ILE A 57 15.33 -1.62 4.25
N LEU A 58 15.03 -2.79 4.83
CA LEU A 58 14.15 -2.89 6.00
C LEU A 58 14.71 -2.09 7.20
N GLN A 59 16.02 -2.17 7.44
CA GLN A 59 16.67 -1.49 8.57
C GLN A 59 16.97 -0.02 8.26
N ASP A 60 17.76 0.25 7.21
CA ASP A 60 18.33 1.58 6.97
C ASP A 60 17.31 2.55 6.36
N VAL A 61 16.37 2.06 5.55
CA VAL A 61 15.35 2.89 4.90
C VAL A 61 14.04 2.88 5.67
N LEU A 62 13.50 1.68 5.96
CA LEU A 62 12.18 1.54 6.60
C LEU A 62 12.22 1.64 8.12
N GLY A 63 13.41 1.58 8.74
CA GLY A 63 13.63 1.87 10.15
C GLY A 63 13.25 0.75 11.12
N TYR A 64 13.16 -0.49 10.67
CA TYR A 64 12.95 -1.64 11.56
C TYR A 64 14.25 -2.01 12.27
N SER A 65 14.18 -2.28 13.57
CA SER A 65 15.29 -2.88 14.30
C SER A 65 15.38 -4.37 13.99
N LEU A 66 16.55 -4.97 14.15
CA LEU A 66 16.77 -6.40 13.92
C LEU A 66 15.78 -7.28 14.72
N SER A 67 15.44 -6.88 15.95
CA SER A 67 14.47 -7.61 16.79
C SER A 67 13.02 -7.54 16.30
N GLU A 68 12.71 -6.65 15.37
CA GLU A 68 11.37 -6.50 14.76
C GLU A 68 11.26 -7.20 13.40
N ILE A 69 12.35 -7.80 12.93
CA ILE A 69 12.42 -8.55 11.67
C ILE A 69 12.54 -10.03 12.01
N LYS A 70 11.44 -10.77 11.91
CA LYS A 70 11.43 -12.22 12.09
C LYS A 70 11.62 -12.88 10.72
N THR A 71 12.59 -13.82 10.62
CA THR A 71 12.88 -14.54 9.37
C THR A 71 12.41 -15.98 9.44
N GLU A 72 12.13 -16.58 8.28
CA GLU A 72 11.80 -18.01 8.11
C GLU A 72 10.71 -18.53 9.07
N GLN A 73 9.69 -17.72 9.28
CA GLN A 73 8.60 -18.06 10.19
C GLN A 73 7.72 -19.16 9.60
N LYS A 74 7.30 -20.12 10.44
CA LYS A 74 6.44 -21.23 10.04
C LYS A 74 5.21 -21.32 10.93
N ILE A 75 4.05 -21.53 10.30
CA ILE A 75 2.76 -21.75 10.97
C ILE A 75 1.94 -22.78 10.20
N GLN A 76 1.57 -23.87 10.83
CA GLN A 76 0.71 -24.93 10.27
C GLN A 76 1.11 -25.36 8.83
N GLY A 77 2.40 -25.65 8.63
CA GLY A 77 2.94 -26.07 7.32
C GLY A 77 3.12 -24.96 6.29
N ARG A 78 2.84 -23.69 6.64
CA ARG A 78 3.10 -22.51 5.82
C ARG A 78 4.36 -21.82 6.29
N ALA A 79 5.05 -21.17 5.36
CA ALA A 79 6.27 -20.43 5.66
C ALA A 79 6.16 -19.00 5.12
N ALA A 80 6.83 -18.07 5.80
CA ALA A 80 7.05 -16.70 5.35
C ALA A 80 8.55 -16.39 5.43
N ASP A 81 9.09 -15.73 4.42
CA ASP A 81 10.49 -15.31 4.43
C ASP A 81 10.75 -14.31 5.56
N TYR A 82 9.84 -13.34 5.73
CA TYR A 82 9.88 -12.36 6.81
C TYR A 82 8.50 -12.07 7.40
N VAL A 83 8.48 -11.77 8.69
CA VAL A 83 7.37 -11.12 9.37
C VAL A 83 7.90 -9.90 10.10
N LEU A 84 7.37 -8.72 9.78
CA LEU A 84 7.72 -7.48 10.46
C LEU A 84 6.79 -7.27 11.65
N ALA A 85 7.40 -7.13 12.84
CA ALA A 85 6.72 -7.06 14.12
C ALA A 85 7.13 -5.82 14.93
N PRO A 86 6.76 -4.59 14.49
CA PRO A 86 7.08 -3.37 15.21
C PRO A 86 6.42 -3.37 16.59
N GLY A 87 7.23 -3.13 17.64
CA GLY A 87 6.75 -3.21 19.02
C GLY A 87 6.29 -4.61 19.45
N GLY A 88 6.74 -5.68 18.74
CA GLY A 88 6.41 -7.07 19.05
C GLY A 88 5.09 -7.58 18.46
N VAL A 89 4.35 -6.74 17.73
CA VAL A 89 3.08 -7.11 17.09
C VAL A 89 3.29 -7.41 15.61
N ASP A 90 2.95 -8.60 15.16
CA ASP A 90 3.06 -9.01 13.76
C ASP A 90 2.13 -8.17 12.87
N ALA A 91 2.70 -7.43 11.91
CA ALA A 91 1.99 -6.43 11.15
C ALA A 91 2.05 -6.64 9.63
N LEU A 92 3.14 -7.19 9.10
CA LEU A 92 3.36 -7.36 7.68
C LEU A 92 4.12 -8.66 7.40
N VAL A 93 3.58 -9.50 6.52
CA VAL A 93 4.28 -10.69 5.98
C VAL A 93 4.99 -10.30 4.71
N ILE A 94 6.22 -10.77 4.50
CA ILE A 94 6.97 -10.54 3.26
C ILE A 94 7.41 -11.87 2.66
N GLU A 95 7.14 -12.03 1.39
CA GLU A 95 7.72 -13.04 0.52
C GLU A 95 8.75 -12.37 -0.38
N ALA A 96 10.01 -12.81 -0.30
CA ALA A 96 11.14 -12.22 -1.00
C ALA A 96 11.64 -13.13 -2.11
N LYS A 97 11.91 -12.54 -3.27
CA LYS A 97 12.51 -13.22 -4.41
C LYS A 97 13.83 -12.55 -4.81
N ARG A 98 14.69 -13.27 -5.54
CA ARG A 98 15.91 -12.67 -6.06
C ARG A 98 15.62 -11.49 -6.98
N ILE A 99 16.50 -10.53 -7.02
CA ILE A 99 16.44 -9.39 -7.94
C ILE A 99 16.33 -9.92 -9.38
N GLY A 100 15.44 -9.29 -10.18
CA GLY A 100 15.19 -9.68 -11.56
C GLY A 100 14.22 -10.87 -11.71
N ALA A 101 13.82 -11.56 -10.64
CA ALA A 101 12.77 -12.56 -10.73
C ALA A 101 11.41 -11.90 -10.97
N PRO A 102 10.57 -12.45 -11.88
CA PRO A 102 9.21 -11.96 -12.05
C PRO A 102 8.38 -12.30 -10.79
N LEU A 103 7.55 -11.36 -10.38
CA LEU A 103 6.59 -11.57 -9.29
C LEU A 103 5.31 -12.17 -9.87
N ARG A 104 4.93 -13.37 -9.42
CA ARG A 104 3.82 -14.17 -9.98
C ARG A 104 2.79 -14.56 -8.91
N ASP A 105 1.58 -14.86 -9.30
CA ASP A 105 0.45 -15.19 -8.43
C ASP A 105 0.72 -16.36 -7.45
N LYS A 106 1.47 -17.38 -7.88
CA LYS A 106 1.85 -18.49 -6.99
C LYS A 106 2.63 -18.03 -5.76
N GLN A 107 3.45 -16.99 -5.89
CA GLN A 107 4.27 -16.46 -4.80
C GLN A 107 3.42 -15.63 -3.83
N ILE A 108 2.42 -14.93 -4.36
CA ILE A 108 1.45 -14.21 -3.54
C ILE A 108 0.64 -15.17 -2.67
N PHE A 109 0.21 -16.30 -3.22
CA PHE A 109 -0.53 -17.30 -2.46
C PHE A 109 0.23 -17.79 -1.22
N GLN A 110 1.55 -17.92 -1.30
CA GLN A 110 2.39 -18.31 -0.15
C GLN A 110 2.32 -17.27 0.97
N ALA A 111 2.60 -16.00 0.65
CA ALA A 111 2.59 -14.90 1.62
C ALA A 111 1.20 -14.68 2.22
N THR A 112 0.15 -14.69 1.39
CA THR A 112 -1.22 -14.42 1.83
C THR A 112 -1.80 -15.58 2.63
N SER A 113 -1.46 -16.83 2.29
CA SER A 113 -1.84 -17.99 3.10
C SER A 113 -1.22 -17.95 4.49
N TYR A 114 0.06 -17.58 4.62
CA TYR A 114 0.68 -17.37 5.92
C TYR A 114 0.00 -16.23 6.68
N ALA A 115 -0.18 -15.07 6.04
CA ALA A 115 -0.80 -13.91 6.64
C ALA A 115 -2.21 -14.20 7.17
N ALA A 116 -3.03 -14.92 6.40
CA ALA A 116 -4.37 -15.33 6.79
C ALA A 116 -4.37 -16.18 8.06
N TYR A 117 -3.48 -17.18 8.14
CA TYR A 117 -3.38 -18.04 9.32
C TYR A 117 -2.82 -17.31 10.55
N ALA A 118 -1.94 -16.35 10.35
CA ALA A 118 -1.36 -15.54 11.41
C ALA A 118 -2.27 -14.37 11.84
N GLY A 119 -3.42 -14.17 11.20
CA GLY A 119 -4.30 -13.02 11.46
C GLY A 119 -3.71 -11.68 11.01
N ILE A 120 -2.72 -11.70 10.10
CA ILE A 120 -2.04 -10.51 9.58
C ILE A 120 -2.77 -10.03 8.33
N ARG A 121 -3.17 -8.77 8.31
CA ARG A 121 -3.97 -8.19 7.22
C ARG A 121 -3.17 -7.75 5.99
N TRP A 122 -1.84 -7.72 6.07
CA TRP A 122 -0.96 -7.18 5.05
C TRP A 122 0.08 -8.20 4.61
N ALA A 123 0.21 -8.40 3.31
CA ALA A 123 1.26 -9.23 2.71
C ALA A 123 1.99 -8.44 1.61
N LEU A 124 3.29 -8.58 1.58
CA LEU A 124 4.17 -7.93 0.61
C LEU A 124 4.89 -9.00 -0.19
N LEU A 125 4.82 -8.92 -1.50
CA LEU A 125 5.68 -9.66 -2.41
C LEU A 125 6.73 -8.72 -2.98
N THR A 126 8.01 -9.10 -2.92
CA THR A 126 9.09 -8.26 -3.44
C THR A 126 10.22 -9.08 -4.06
N ASN A 127 10.84 -8.51 -5.08
CA ASN A 127 12.16 -8.92 -5.57
C ASN A 127 13.21 -7.84 -5.27
N VAL A 128 13.03 -7.10 -4.17
CA VAL A 128 13.86 -5.98 -3.71
C VAL A 128 13.68 -4.69 -4.53
N VAL A 129 13.49 -4.79 -5.83
CA VAL A 129 13.27 -3.64 -6.74
C VAL A 129 11.80 -3.37 -6.93
N ASN A 130 11.02 -4.41 -7.22
CA ASN A 130 9.58 -4.33 -7.38
C ASN A 130 8.90 -4.81 -6.09
N TRP A 131 7.92 -4.04 -5.62
CA TRP A 131 7.19 -4.27 -4.39
C TRP A 131 5.70 -4.26 -4.68
N GLN A 132 4.97 -5.26 -4.19
CA GLN A 132 3.53 -5.39 -4.36
C GLN A 132 2.90 -5.63 -3.00
N LEU A 133 2.14 -4.64 -2.49
CA LEU A 133 1.42 -4.77 -1.22
C LEU A 133 0.01 -5.26 -1.47
N TYR A 134 -0.39 -6.27 -0.70
CA TYR A 134 -1.71 -6.87 -0.75
C TYR A 134 -2.45 -6.74 0.57
N ARG A 135 -3.75 -6.50 0.48
CA ARG A 135 -4.70 -6.65 1.59
C ARG A 135 -5.18 -8.08 1.62
N VAL A 136 -5.07 -8.72 2.78
CA VAL A 136 -5.54 -10.10 3.00
C VAL A 136 -6.85 -10.05 3.79
N ALA A 137 -7.88 -10.69 3.27
CA ALA A 137 -9.16 -10.92 3.92
C ALA A 137 -9.39 -12.41 4.14
N THR A 138 -10.12 -12.76 5.21
CA THR A 138 -10.30 -14.15 5.65
C THR A 138 -11.75 -14.45 6.08
N GLU A 139 -12.73 -13.66 5.58
CA GLU A 139 -14.13 -13.77 6.03
C GLU A 139 -14.73 -15.12 5.58
N ASP A 140 -14.83 -15.38 4.27
CA ASP A 140 -15.33 -16.65 3.73
C ASP A 140 -14.22 -17.52 3.13
N LYS A 141 -13.28 -16.90 2.46
CA LYS A 141 -12.09 -17.50 1.84
C LYS A 141 -10.91 -16.57 1.96
N VAL A 142 -9.69 -17.09 1.78
CA VAL A 142 -8.50 -16.24 1.71
C VAL A 142 -8.51 -15.50 0.38
N GLU A 143 -8.74 -14.19 0.46
CA GLU A 143 -8.65 -13.27 -0.67
C GLU A 143 -7.49 -12.31 -0.49
N ALA A 144 -6.88 -11.93 -1.60
CA ALA A 144 -5.74 -11.02 -1.60
C ALA A 144 -5.86 -10.00 -2.72
N ASP A 145 -6.05 -8.75 -2.32
CA ASP A 145 -6.20 -7.63 -3.25
C ASP A 145 -4.94 -6.78 -3.30
N LEU A 146 -4.43 -6.56 -4.50
CA LEU A 146 -3.31 -5.65 -4.70
C LEU A 146 -3.70 -4.23 -4.30
N VAL A 147 -3.02 -3.67 -3.29
CA VAL A 147 -3.25 -2.30 -2.83
C VAL A 147 -2.48 -1.30 -3.68
N PHE A 148 -1.17 -1.55 -3.83
CA PHE A 148 -0.30 -0.79 -4.73
C PHE A 148 0.92 -1.62 -5.13
N ALA A 149 1.54 -1.19 -6.23
CA ALA A 149 2.86 -1.64 -6.65
C ALA A 149 3.85 -0.47 -6.64
N LEU A 150 5.12 -0.76 -6.39
CA LEU A 150 6.25 0.18 -6.46
C LEU A 150 7.36 -0.42 -7.32
N ASP A 151 8.02 0.44 -8.08
CA ASP A 151 9.31 0.16 -8.69
C ASP A 151 10.35 1.11 -8.11
N LEU A 152 11.35 0.56 -7.45
CA LEU A 152 12.43 1.32 -6.82
C LEU A 152 13.60 1.59 -7.76
N GLN A 153 13.63 1.03 -8.98
CA GLN A 153 14.78 1.14 -9.90
C GLN A 153 15.04 2.58 -10.33
N GLY A 154 13.97 3.32 -10.66
CA GLY A 154 14.04 4.69 -11.16
C GLY A 154 14.26 5.76 -10.08
N GLY A 155 14.27 5.37 -8.81
CA GLY A 155 14.26 6.31 -7.69
C GLY A 155 12.85 6.53 -7.12
N LEU A 156 12.70 7.46 -6.18
CA LEU A 156 11.43 7.74 -5.53
C LEU A 156 10.92 9.13 -5.91
N ASP A 157 9.77 9.18 -6.60
CA ASP A 157 8.95 10.37 -6.68
C ASP A 157 8.14 10.59 -5.37
N GLY A 158 7.26 11.58 -5.35
CA GLY A 158 6.46 11.89 -4.15
C GLY A 158 5.50 10.77 -3.77
N ASP A 159 4.83 10.15 -4.75
CA ASP A 159 3.85 9.10 -4.52
C ASP A 159 4.52 7.78 -4.11
N SER A 160 5.57 7.38 -4.81
CA SER A 160 6.37 6.18 -4.47
C SER A 160 7.01 6.30 -3.08
N ALA A 161 7.53 7.49 -2.74
CA ALA A 161 8.09 7.75 -1.42
C ALA A 161 7.02 7.69 -0.31
N TYR A 162 5.82 8.21 -0.57
CA TYR A 162 4.71 8.10 0.36
C TYR A 162 4.28 6.63 0.57
N ARG A 163 4.13 5.86 -0.49
CA ARG A 163 3.79 4.42 -0.39
C ARG A 163 4.89 3.63 0.33
N LEU A 164 6.16 3.92 0.06
CA LEU A 164 7.27 3.29 0.77
C LEU A 164 7.28 3.68 2.26
N MET A 165 6.97 4.94 2.58
CA MET A 165 6.80 5.42 3.95
C MET A 165 5.70 4.66 4.69
N LEU A 166 4.59 4.30 4.03
CA LEU A 166 3.52 3.49 4.65
C LEU A 166 4.00 2.10 5.09
N LEU A 167 5.02 1.53 4.41
CA LEU A 167 5.65 0.26 4.78
C LEU A 167 6.74 0.40 5.84
N SER A 168 7.16 1.62 6.18
CA SER A 168 8.14 1.86 7.25
C SER A 168 7.57 1.49 8.61
N LYS A 169 8.46 1.28 9.59
CA LYS A 169 8.07 1.05 11.00
C LYS A 169 7.04 2.09 11.46
N THR A 170 7.28 3.36 11.18
CA THR A 170 6.37 4.44 11.59
C THR A 170 5.04 4.40 10.82
N GLY A 171 5.07 4.05 9.54
CA GLY A 171 3.87 3.95 8.70
C GLY A 171 2.98 2.79 9.10
N ILE A 172 3.57 1.59 9.25
CA ILE A 172 2.81 0.37 9.55
C ILE A 172 2.22 0.38 10.97
N THR A 173 2.87 0.99 11.94
CA THR A 173 2.32 1.14 13.30
C THR A 173 1.12 2.09 13.35
N ARG A 174 0.95 2.92 12.32
CA ARG A 174 -0.24 3.73 12.11
C ARG A 174 -1.17 3.05 11.10
N CYS A 175 -1.66 1.84 11.45
CA CYS A 175 -2.49 1.01 10.56
C CYS A 175 -3.60 1.79 9.84
N GLU A 176 -4.14 2.84 10.45
CA GLU A 176 -5.14 3.71 9.83
C GLU A 176 -4.71 4.30 8.47
N LEU A 177 -3.41 4.51 8.23
CA LEU A 177 -2.94 5.09 6.98
C LEU A 177 -3.08 4.11 5.82
N LEU A 178 -2.69 2.84 6.02
CA LEU A 178 -2.89 1.78 5.04
C LEU A 178 -4.38 1.46 4.85
N ASP A 179 -5.15 1.39 5.94
CA ASP A 179 -6.59 1.16 5.87
C ASP A 179 -7.32 2.30 5.13
N LYS A 180 -6.90 3.56 5.32
CA LYS A 180 -7.44 4.71 4.55
C LYS A 180 -7.11 4.60 3.06
N LEU A 181 -5.87 4.22 2.73
CA LEU A 181 -5.48 4.01 1.33
C LEU A 181 -6.28 2.89 0.69
N TRP A 182 -6.45 1.78 1.39
CA TRP A 182 -7.28 0.66 0.95
C TRP A 182 -8.74 1.06 0.74
N ARG A 183 -9.39 1.70 1.73
CA ARG A 183 -10.78 2.16 1.61
C ARG A 183 -10.96 3.12 0.43
N LYS A 184 -10.00 4.03 0.22
CA LYS A 184 -10.03 4.93 -0.95
C LYS A 184 -9.97 4.14 -2.25
N LYS A 185 -9.10 3.12 -2.34
CA LYS A 185 -8.99 2.26 -3.53
C LYS A 185 -10.31 1.52 -3.79
N VAL A 186 -10.90 0.90 -2.75
CA VAL A 186 -12.18 0.19 -2.85
C VAL A 186 -13.30 1.15 -3.28
N ALA A 187 -13.40 2.33 -2.66
CA ALA A 187 -14.41 3.31 -3.01
C ALA A 187 -14.31 3.84 -4.44
N LEU A 188 -13.11 3.78 -5.03
CA LEU A 188 -12.85 4.17 -6.42
C LEU A 188 -12.74 2.98 -7.37
N SER A 189 -13.09 1.78 -6.91
CA SER A 189 -13.14 0.60 -7.79
C SER A 189 -14.28 0.73 -8.80
N GLN A 190 -14.14 0.03 -9.91
CA GLN A 190 -15.17 0.01 -10.95
C GLN A 190 -16.52 -0.45 -10.37
N GLU A 191 -16.50 -1.51 -9.56
CA GLU A 191 -17.71 -2.06 -8.92
C GLU A 191 -18.38 -1.04 -8.01
N SER A 192 -17.61 -0.35 -7.15
CA SER A 192 -18.16 0.67 -6.25
C SER A 192 -18.72 1.87 -7.01
N LEU A 193 -18.02 2.30 -8.09
CA LEU A 193 -18.50 3.40 -8.92
C LEU A 193 -19.76 3.04 -9.70
N ILE A 194 -19.81 1.84 -10.28
CA ILE A 194 -21.02 1.33 -10.96
C ILE A 194 -22.19 1.27 -9.97
N ALA A 195 -22.00 0.66 -8.79
CA ALA A 195 -23.02 0.58 -7.78
C ALA A 195 -23.51 1.97 -7.32
N ALA A 196 -22.60 2.94 -7.23
CA ALA A 196 -22.97 4.32 -6.88
C ALA A 196 -23.76 5.01 -8.01
N ILE A 197 -23.37 4.84 -9.27
CA ILE A 197 -24.08 5.43 -10.42
C ILE A 197 -25.47 4.83 -10.58
N LEU A 198 -25.63 3.52 -10.37
CA LEU A 198 -26.90 2.80 -10.48
C LEU A 198 -27.75 2.88 -9.20
N ASN A 199 -27.30 3.58 -8.16
CA ASN A 199 -28.11 3.81 -6.97
C ASN A 199 -29.37 4.63 -7.30
N GLU A 200 -30.50 4.26 -6.71
CA GLU A 200 -31.79 4.88 -6.98
C GLU A 200 -31.78 6.42 -6.78
N GLU A 201 -31.12 6.91 -5.75
CA GLU A 201 -30.99 8.36 -5.49
C GLU A 201 -30.24 9.08 -6.61
N VAL A 202 -29.18 8.48 -7.14
CA VAL A 202 -28.41 9.04 -8.26
C VAL A 202 -29.20 8.98 -9.54
N LEU A 203 -29.89 7.86 -9.85
CA LEU A 203 -30.77 7.72 -11.01
C LEU A 203 -31.89 8.75 -10.99
N ASN A 204 -32.49 9.02 -9.83
CA ASN A 204 -33.51 10.07 -9.66
C ASN A 204 -32.96 11.47 -9.99
N LYS A 205 -31.70 11.76 -9.60
CA LYS A 205 -31.04 13.03 -9.96
C LYS A 205 -30.76 13.12 -11.46
N ILE A 206 -30.26 12.04 -12.07
CA ILE A 206 -30.03 11.97 -13.53
C ILE A 206 -31.36 12.21 -14.26
N ARG A 207 -32.43 11.53 -13.86
CA ARG A 207 -33.78 11.69 -14.42
C ARG A 207 -34.27 13.14 -14.40
N ALA A 208 -34.10 13.80 -13.25
CA ALA A 208 -34.49 15.19 -13.10
C ALA A 208 -33.71 16.14 -14.02
N VAL A 209 -32.41 15.90 -14.19
CA VAL A 209 -31.57 16.67 -15.14
C VAL A 209 -32.03 16.46 -16.57
N LEU A 210 -32.23 15.20 -17.00
CA LEU A 210 -32.62 14.86 -18.37
C LEU A 210 -34.02 15.43 -18.70
N LEU A 211 -34.97 15.34 -17.77
CA LEU A 211 -36.30 15.94 -17.94
C LEU A 211 -36.19 17.46 -18.14
N ARG A 212 -35.39 18.16 -17.35
CA ARG A 212 -35.19 19.60 -17.46
C ARG A 212 -34.51 20.00 -18.78
N GLU A 213 -33.51 19.26 -19.22
CA GLU A 213 -32.70 19.63 -20.39
C GLU A 213 -33.25 19.13 -21.71
N ARG A 214 -33.94 17.98 -21.72
CA ARG A 214 -34.46 17.32 -22.92
C ARG A 214 -35.99 17.34 -23.01
N GLY A 215 -36.69 17.67 -21.93
CA GLY A 215 -38.13 17.80 -21.89
C GLY A 215 -38.90 16.47 -22.00
N TYR A 216 -38.20 15.31 -21.88
CA TYR A 216 -38.85 13.99 -22.03
C TYR A 216 -38.83 13.22 -20.70
N PRO A 217 -40.00 12.70 -20.25
CA PRO A 217 -40.10 11.93 -19.02
C PRO A 217 -39.54 10.52 -19.24
N LEU A 218 -38.51 10.15 -18.45
CA LEU A 218 -37.89 8.84 -18.44
C LEU A 218 -38.11 8.16 -17.08
N THR A 219 -38.11 6.83 -17.06
CA THR A 219 -38.10 6.02 -15.85
C THR A 219 -36.65 5.77 -15.39
N ASN A 220 -36.45 5.41 -14.14
CA ASN A 220 -35.11 5.01 -13.64
C ASN A 220 -34.59 3.76 -14.38
N GLN A 221 -35.49 2.82 -14.73
CA GLN A 221 -35.12 1.61 -15.46
C GLN A 221 -34.57 1.92 -16.86
N GLU A 222 -35.25 2.80 -17.62
CA GLU A 222 -34.75 3.22 -18.95
C GLU A 222 -33.39 3.91 -18.87
N ILE A 223 -33.17 4.71 -17.81
CA ILE A 223 -31.87 5.37 -17.59
C ILE A 223 -30.81 4.34 -17.22
N GLN A 224 -31.11 3.39 -16.31
CA GLN A 224 -30.21 2.32 -15.93
C GLN A 224 -29.80 1.48 -17.15
N ASP A 225 -30.75 0.98 -17.93
CA ASP A 225 -30.51 0.17 -19.14
C ASP A 225 -29.64 0.93 -20.16
N ALA A 226 -29.86 2.23 -20.31
CA ALA A 226 -29.05 3.07 -21.18
C ALA A 226 -27.62 3.25 -20.65
N ILE A 227 -27.43 3.46 -19.34
CA ILE A 227 -26.11 3.57 -18.73
C ILE A 227 -25.33 2.24 -18.90
N GLU A 228 -25.95 1.11 -18.60
CA GLU A 228 -25.32 -0.21 -18.72
C GLU A 228 -24.93 -0.51 -20.18
N ARG A 229 -25.75 -0.13 -21.16
CA ARG A 229 -25.50 -0.40 -22.57
C ARG A 229 -24.51 0.56 -23.21
N GLU A 230 -24.57 1.86 -22.90
CA GLU A 230 -23.86 2.91 -23.65
C GLU A 230 -22.65 3.48 -22.90
N VAL A 231 -22.60 3.35 -21.57
CA VAL A 231 -21.56 4.00 -20.75
C VAL A 231 -20.64 2.98 -20.08
N LEU A 232 -21.19 1.84 -19.64
CA LEU A 232 -20.44 0.84 -18.85
C LEU A 232 -19.91 -0.34 -19.68
N ARG A 233 -19.78 -0.17 -20.99
CA ARG A 233 -19.21 -1.19 -21.89
C ARG A 233 -17.71 -1.34 -21.75
#